data_77f58db7f08c701cbfe2dce335cdc0af
#
_entry.id   77f58db7f08c701cbfe2dce335cdc0af
#
_cell.length_a   1.000
_cell.length_b   1.000
_cell.length_c   1.000
_cell.angle_alpha   90.00
_cell.angle_beta   90.00
_cell.angle_gamma   90.00
#
_symmetry.space_group_name_H-M   'P 1'
#
loop_
_entity.id
_entity.type
_entity.pdbx_description
1 polymer ?
#
loop_
_entity_poly.entity_id
_entity_poly.type
_entity_poly.pdbx_seq_one_letter_code
_entity_poly.pdbx_strand_id
1 'polypeptide(L)'
;MSSPESSTFDAATPTLHFLCGKIGAGKSTLAARLAARPRTLLLSEDRWLAALYPGEIVDVTDYGRCASRLRNAMGSHVAALAAAGLSVVLDFPANTRRSREWLRAVAVEAGCAHQLHYLDVPDAVCKARLRARNAAGEHPFQTSDAEYDAITAYFVEPDESEGLRIVRHAWQEGGQDAAAGGLL
;
A
#
# COMPACT_ATOMS: atom_id res chain seq x y z
N MET A 1 -35.01 30.74 -19.57
CA MET A 1 -34.24 29.55 -19.95
C MET A 1 -32.85 29.67 -19.34
N SER A 2 -32.72 29.11 -18.15
CA SER A 2 -31.44 29.16 -17.39
C SER A 2 -30.62 27.95 -17.80
N SER A 3 -29.44 28.21 -18.35
CA SER A 3 -28.46 27.19 -18.69
C SER A 3 -27.95 26.53 -17.37
N PRO A 4 -27.75 25.22 -17.33
CA PRO A 4 -27.13 24.60 -16.16
C PRO A 4 -25.65 24.99 -16.13
N GLU A 5 -25.23 25.58 -15.00
CA GLU A 5 -23.82 25.82 -14.69
C GLU A 5 -23.09 24.48 -14.72
N SER A 6 -22.17 24.34 -15.65
CA SER A 6 -21.20 23.25 -15.67
C SER A 6 -20.33 23.40 -14.44
N SER A 7 -20.60 22.64 -13.40
CA SER A 7 -19.68 22.41 -12.30
C SER A 7 -18.39 21.82 -12.89
N THR A 8 -17.40 22.65 -13.16
CA THR A 8 -16.03 22.23 -13.42
C THR A 8 -15.52 21.65 -12.10
N PHE A 9 -15.71 20.36 -11.90
CA PHE A 9 -14.97 19.62 -10.91
C PHE A 9 -13.50 19.78 -11.25
N ASP A 10 -12.77 20.47 -10.39
CA ASP A 10 -11.32 20.50 -10.43
C ASP A 10 -10.84 19.04 -10.30
N ALA A 11 -10.55 18.43 -11.43
CA ALA A 11 -10.21 17.02 -11.49
C ALA A 11 -8.78 16.89 -11.00
N ALA A 12 -8.62 16.69 -9.70
CA ALA A 12 -7.31 16.40 -9.11
C ALA A 12 -6.62 15.33 -9.96
N THR A 13 -5.38 15.58 -10.36
CA THR A 13 -4.59 14.66 -11.19
C THR A 13 -4.57 13.27 -10.57
N PRO A 14 -4.98 12.21 -11.29
CA PRO A 14 -4.96 10.85 -10.78
C PRO A 14 -3.59 10.50 -10.23
N THR A 15 -3.57 9.91 -9.05
CA THR A 15 -2.32 9.59 -8.34
C THR A 15 -2.34 8.14 -7.90
N LEU A 16 -1.25 7.42 -8.18
CA LEU A 16 -1.02 6.10 -7.62
C LEU A 16 -0.29 6.22 -6.28
N HIS A 17 -0.88 5.66 -5.23
CA HIS A 17 -0.31 5.64 -3.88
C HIS A 17 0.24 4.24 -3.59
N PHE A 18 1.53 4.16 -3.30
CA PHE A 18 2.24 2.93 -2.95
C PHE A 18 2.62 2.95 -1.47
N LEU A 19 2.68 1.80 -0.83
CA LEU A 19 2.91 1.68 0.61
C LEU A 19 4.16 0.85 0.90
N CYS A 20 5.13 1.45 1.56
CA CYS A 20 6.36 0.83 2.01
C CYS A 20 6.47 0.92 3.53
N GLY A 21 6.95 -0.13 4.16
CA GLY A 21 7.14 -0.21 5.61
C GLY A 21 7.01 -1.64 6.09
N LYS A 22 7.64 -1.93 7.22
CA LYS A 22 7.65 -3.26 7.82
C LYS A 22 6.25 -3.76 8.16
N ILE A 23 6.10 -5.04 8.39
CA ILE A 23 4.82 -5.61 8.87
C ILE A 23 4.47 -4.98 10.23
N GLY A 24 3.22 -4.63 10.47
CA GLY A 24 2.81 -3.90 11.67
C GLY A 24 3.09 -2.39 11.67
N ALA A 25 3.69 -1.81 10.61
CA ALA A 25 3.96 -0.38 10.53
C ALA A 25 2.70 0.50 10.37
N GLY A 26 1.53 -0.06 10.01
CA GLY A 26 0.28 0.69 9.83
C GLY A 26 -0.07 1.01 8.37
N LYS A 27 0.53 0.31 7.41
CA LYS A 27 0.28 0.53 5.96
C LYS A 27 -1.20 0.48 5.60
N SER A 28 -1.92 -0.56 6.01
CA SER A 28 -3.33 -0.74 5.66
C SER A 28 -4.24 0.33 6.31
N THR A 29 -3.85 0.86 7.47
CA THR A 29 -4.54 2.00 8.10
C THR A 29 -4.37 3.26 7.25
N LEU A 30 -3.14 3.55 6.79
CA LEU A 30 -2.90 4.67 5.89
C LEU A 30 -3.61 4.46 4.54
N ALA A 31 -3.59 3.23 4.01
CA ALA A 31 -4.29 2.89 2.77
C ALA A 31 -5.78 3.21 2.84
N ALA A 32 -6.45 2.79 3.91
CA ALA A 32 -7.88 3.06 4.13
C ALA A 32 -8.17 4.58 4.19
N ARG A 33 -7.30 5.35 4.84
CA ARG A 33 -7.45 6.82 4.92
C ARG A 33 -7.26 7.50 3.57
N LEU A 34 -6.25 7.10 2.80
CA LEU A 34 -6.03 7.62 1.45
C LEU A 34 -7.22 7.28 0.54
N ALA A 35 -7.76 6.07 0.66
CA ALA A 35 -8.90 5.61 -0.12
C ALA A 35 -10.24 6.28 0.25
N ALA A 36 -10.34 6.92 1.41
CA ALA A 36 -11.52 7.71 1.79
C ALA A 36 -11.67 9.02 0.98
N ARG A 37 -10.65 9.39 0.20
CA ARG A 37 -10.71 10.57 -0.67
C ARG A 37 -11.64 10.33 -1.87
N PRO A 38 -12.30 11.38 -2.40
CA PRO A 38 -13.10 11.25 -3.60
C PRO A 38 -12.30 10.65 -4.78
N ARG A 39 -12.96 9.85 -5.61
CA ARG A 39 -12.40 9.23 -6.81
C ARG A 39 -11.12 8.40 -6.55
N THR A 40 -11.02 7.78 -5.38
CA THR A 40 -9.87 6.98 -4.98
C THR A 40 -10.32 5.56 -4.64
N LEU A 41 -9.67 4.57 -5.25
CA LEU A 41 -9.93 3.16 -5.05
C LEU A 41 -8.80 2.51 -4.23
N LEU A 42 -9.17 1.59 -3.34
CA LEU A 42 -8.24 0.74 -2.61
C LEU A 42 -8.17 -0.65 -3.26
N LEU A 43 -6.97 -1.06 -3.64
CA LEU A 43 -6.68 -2.43 -4.03
C LEU A 43 -5.77 -3.05 -2.96
N SER A 44 -6.27 -4.08 -2.27
CA SER A 44 -5.53 -4.77 -1.20
C SER A 44 -5.07 -6.14 -1.70
N GLU A 45 -3.75 -6.36 -1.74
CA GLU A 45 -3.15 -7.63 -2.17
C GLU A 45 -3.68 -8.79 -1.34
N ASP A 46 -3.70 -8.66 -0.02
CA ASP A 46 -4.14 -9.74 0.89
C ASP A 46 -5.61 -10.12 0.67
N ARG A 47 -6.49 -9.13 0.44
CA ARG A 47 -7.91 -9.41 0.17
C ARG A 47 -8.11 -10.14 -1.16
N TRP A 48 -7.37 -9.74 -2.19
CA TRP A 48 -7.42 -10.41 -3.49
C TRP A 48 -6.86 -11.83 -3.42
N LEU A 49 -5.72 -12.01 -2.73
CA LEU A 49 -5.11 -13.33 -2.56
C LEU A 49 -6.04 -14.27 -1.77
N ALA A 50 -6.65 -13.81 -0.69
CA ALA A 50 -7.60 -14.59 0.09
C ALA A 50 -8.84 -15.02 -0.73
N ALA A 51 -9.32 -14.13 -1.61
CA ALA A 51 -10.50 -14.42 -2.45
C ALA A 51 -10.18 -15.34 -3.64
N LEU A 52 -8.99 -15.19 -4.26
CA LEU A 52 -8.61 -15.94 -5.47
C LEU A 52 -7.99 -17.31 -5.17
N TYR A 53 -7.37 -17.46 -3.99
CA TYR A 53 -6.61 -18.66 -3.62
C TYR A 53 -6.98 -19.18 -2.23
N PRO A 54 -8.28 -19.49 -1.98
CA PRO A 54 -8.74 -19.96 -0.66
C PRO A 54 -8.08 -21.29 -0.32
N GLY A 55 -7.27 -21.31 0.75
CA GLY A 55 -6.58 -22.50 1.22
C GLY A 55 -5.35 -22.96 0.42
N GLU A 56 -4.95 -22.21 -0.62
CA GLU A 56 -3.79 -22.56 -1.46
C GLU A 56 -2.48 -21.92 -0.99
N ILE A 57 -2.56 -20.92 -0.12
CA ILE A 57 -1.39 -20.18 0.39
C ILE A 57 -1.10 -20.72 1.79
N VAL A 58 -0.13 -21.63 1.90
CA VAL A 58 0.26 -22.27 3.16
C VAL A 58 1.64 -21.83 3.65
N ASP A 59 2.47 -21.30 2.75
CA ASP A 59 3.81 -20.79 3.08
C ASP A 59 4.20 -19.55 2.27
N VAL A 60 5.39 -19.03 2.55
CA VAL A 60 5.95 -17.82 1.88
C VAL A 60 6.18 -18.05 0.38
N THR A 61 6.48 -19.26 -0.05
CA THR A 61 6.69 -19.62 -1.46
C THR A 61 5.39 -19.55 -2.23
N ASP A 62 4.32 -20.11 -1.67
CA ASP A 62 2.98 -20.04 -2.24
C ASP A 62 2.51 -18.58 -2.32
N TYR A 63 2.71 -17.82 -1.23
CA TYR A 63 2.40 -16.38 -1.23
C TYR A 63 3.12 -15.66 -2.38
N GLY A 64 4.42 -15.84 -2.53
CA GLY A 64 5.20 -15.20 -3.60
C GLY A 64 4.71 -15.56 -5.00
N ARG A 65 4.36 -16.84 -5.22
CA ARG A 65 3.81 -17.34 -6.48
C ARG A 65 2.46 -16.72 -6.80
N CYS A 66 1.54 -16.72 -5.86
CA CYS A 66 0.20 -16.16 -6.03
C CYS A 66 0.21 -14.64 -6.17
N ALA A 67 1.00 -13.94 -5.36
CA ALA A 67 1.20 -12.48 -5.44
C ALA A 67 1.79 -12.06 -6.80
N SER A 68 2.75 -12.81 -7.34
CA SER A 68 3.30 -12.54 -8.67
C SER A 68 2.25 -12.65 -9.77
N ARG A 69 1.39 -13.68 -9.73
CA ARG A 69 0.28 -13.84 -10.68
C ARG A 69 -0.72 -12.69 -10.58
N LEU A 70 -1.10 -12.32 -9.37
CA LEU A 70 -2.00 -11.20 -9.11
C LEU A 70 -1.42 -9.90 -9.67
N ARG A 71 -0.16 -9.58 -9.38
CA ARG A 71 0.51 -8.37 -9.87
C ARG A 71 0.55 -8.31 -11.39
N ASN A 72 0.86 -9.42 -12.05
CA ASN A 72 0.86 -9.50 -13.51
C ASN A 72 -0.52 -9.21 -14.12
N ALA A 73 -1.59 -9.65 -13.47
CA ALA A 73 -2.95 -9.38 -13.93
C ALA A 73 -3.41 -7.94 -13.61
N MET A 74 -2.93 -7.36 -12.49
CA MET A 74 -3.43 -6.07 -12.00
C MET A 74 -2.73 -4.86 -12.62
N GLY A 75 -1.52 -5.00 -13.18
CA GLY A 75 -0.75 -3.86 -13.70
C GLY A 75 -1.53 -3.03 -14.72
N SER A 76 -1.97 -3.65 -15.80
CA SER A 76 -2.75 -2.99 -16.86
C SER A 76 -4.13 -2.50 -16.37
N HIS A 77 -4.74 -3.22 -15.42
CA HIS A 77 -6.00 -2.80 -14.83
C HIS A 77 -5.84 -1.51 -14.01
N VAL A 78 -4.78 -1.40 -13.22
CA VAL A 78 -4.44 -0.17 -12.46
C VAL A 78 -4.18 0.99 -13.42
N ALA A 79 -3.44 0.76 -14.51
CA ALA A 79 -3.20 1.78 -15.52
C ALA A 79 -4.52 2.27 -16.16
N ALA A 80 -5.43 1.35 -16.47
CA ALA A 80 -6.75 1.70 -17.00
C ALA A 80 -7.60 2.51 -16.02
N LEU A 81 -7.59 2.20 -14.73
CA LEU A 81 -8.28 2.97 -13.69
C LEU A 81 -7.73 4.40 -13.60
N ALA A 82 -6.41 4.56 -13.64
CA ALA A 82 -5.77 5.87 -13.64
C ALA A 82 -6.13 6.67 -14.90
N ALA A 83 -6.13 6.03 -16.08
CA ALA A 83 -6.55 6.65 -17.33
C ALA A 83 -8.03 7.08 -17.33
N ALA A 84 -8.88 6.38 -16.57
CA ALA A 84 -10.27 6.76 -16.32
C ALA A 84 -10.42 7.91 -15.29
N GLY A 85 -9.31 8.50 -14.81
CA GLY A 85 -9.30 9.64 -13.91
C GLY A 85 -9.48 9.25 -12.43
N LEU A 86 -9.17 8.01 -12.05
CA LEU A 86 -9.25 7.54 -10.67
C LEU A 86 -7.85 7.48 -10.04
N SER A 87 -7.73 7.94 -8.81
CA SER A 87 -6.57 7.64 -7.97
C SER A 87 -6.68 6.20 -7.43
N VAL A 88 -5.54 5.53 -7.30
CA VAL A 88 -5.52 4.15 -6.79
C VAL A 88 -4.52 4.03 -5.64
N VAL A 89 -4.97 3.49 -4.53
CA VAL A 89 -4.12 3.10 -3.41
C VAL A 89 -3.83 1.61 -3.54
N LEU A 90 -2.57 1.27 -3.77
CA LEU A 90 -2.10 -0.11 -3.84
C LEU A 90 -1.57 -0.52 -2.45
N ASP A 91 -2.40 -1.22 -1.67
CA ASP A 91 -1.98 -1.88 -0.43
C ASP A 91 -1.27 -3.20 -0.77
N PHE A 92 -0.18 -3.04 -1.51
CA PHE A 92 0.75 -4.07 -1.96
C PHE A 92 2.10 -3.79 -1.32
N PRO A 93 2.79 -4.78 -0.74
CA PRO A 93 4.07 -4.53 -0.07
C PRO A 93 5.15 -3.99 -1.02
N ALA A 94 5.52 -2.71 -0.87
CA ALA A 94 6.62 -2.07 -1.60
C ALA A 94 7.97 -2.19 -0.86
N ASN A 95 8.22 -3.34 -0.24
CA ASN A 95 9.28 -3.54 0.74
C ASN A 95 10.61 -3.99 0.15
N THR A 96 10.67 -4.28 -1.16
CA THR A 96 11.88 -4.65 -1.88
C THR A 96 12.07 -3.76 -3.11
N ARG A 97 13.32 -3.62 -3.59
CA ARG A 97 13.58 -2.89 -4.85
C ARG A 97 12.76 -3.45 -6.01
N ARG A 98 12.70 -4.78 -6.15
CA ARG A 98 11.92 -5.45 -7.20
C ARG A 98 10.43 -5.11 -7.16
N SER A 99 9.82 -5.07 -5.97
CA SER A 99 8.40 -4.67 -5.84
C SER A 99 8.20 -3.22 -6.22
N ARG A 100 9.12 -2.33 -5.87
CA ARG A 100 9.06 -0.90 -6.23
C ARG A 100 9.32 -0.64 -7.71
N GLU A 101 10.19 -1.40 -8.35
CA GLU A 101 10.39 -1.37 -9.81
C GLU A 101 9.10 -1.69 -10.56
N TRP A 102 8.37 -2.73 -10.12
CA TRP A 102 7.06 -3.06 -10.70
C TRP A 102 6.05 -1.93 -10.50
N LEU A 103 5.94 -1.36 -9.30
CA LEU A 103 5.03 -0.24 -9.02
C LEU A 103 5.38 1.00 -9.87
N ARG A 104 6.67 1.28 -10.02
CA ARG A 104 7.14 2.36 -10.90
C ARG A 104 6.78 2.10 -12.36
N ALA A 105 6.94 0.87 -12.84
CA ALA A 105 6.55 0.52 -14.21
C ALA A 105 5.04 0.72 -14.43
N VAL A 106 4.19 0.36 -13.50
CA VAL A 106 2.73 0.62 -13.54
C VAL A 106 2.45 2.12 -13.60
N ALA A 107 3.16 2.94 -12.81
CA ALA A 107 2.97 4.40 -12.85
C ALA A 107 3.38 5.02 -14.19
N VAL A 108 4.47 4.52 -14.79
CA VAL A 108 4.93 4.95 -16.11
C VAL A 108 3.90 4.55 -17.19
N GLU A 109 3.40 3.32 -17.16
CA GLU A 109 2.37 2.83 -18.08
C GLU A 109 1.08 3.65 -17.97
N ALA A 110 0.68 3.97 -16.73
CA ALA A 110 -0.51 4.78 -16.46
C ALA A 110 -0.34 6.26 -16.85
N GLY A 111 0.87 6.75 -17.05
CA GLY A 111 1.17 8.15 -17.36
C GLY A 111 0.67 9.13 -16.30
N CYS A 112 0.59 8.72 -15.04
CA CYS A 112 0.02 9.52 -13.95
C CYS A 112 1.02 9.78 -12.81
N ALA A 113 0.67 10.71 -11.93
CA ALA A 113 1.45 10.98 -10.72
C ALA A 113 1.49 9.76 -9.79
N HIS A 114 2.56 9.62 -9.00
CA HIS A 114 2.67 8.59 -7.99
C HIS A 114 3.32 9.10 -6.71
N GLN A 115 3.03 8.44 -5.60
CA GLN A 115 3.64 8.70 -4.28
C GLN A 115 3.92 7.37 -3.59
N LEU A 116 5.16 7.15 -3.15
CA LEU A 116 5.55 6.06 -2.27
C LEU A 116 5.52 6.55 -0.83
N HIS A 117 4.54 6.10 -0.05
CA HIS A 117 4.44 6.39 1.37
C HIS A 117 5.32 5.41 2.15
N TYR A 118 6.43 5.89 2.66
CA TYR A 118 7.33 5.09 3.50
C TYR A 118 7.02 5.32 4.97
N LEU A 119 6.48 4.30 5.63
CA LEU A 119 6.20 4.30 7.06
C LEU A 119 7.45 3.81 7.81
N ASP A 120 8.22 4.75 8.32
CA ASP A 120 9.45 4.50 9.05
C ASP A 120 9.14 4.33 10.54
N VAL A 121 8.83 3.09 10.93
CA VAL A 121 8.41 2.73 12.27
C VAL A 121 9.42 1.76 12.91
N PRO A 122 9.86 1.99 14.16
CA PRO A 122 10.79 1.10 14.86
C PRO A 122 10.25 -0.32 15.03
N ASP A 123 11.14 -1.31 14.97
CA ASP A 123 10.80 -2.74 15.10
C ASP A 123 10.04 -3.07 16.38
N ALA A 124 10.44 -2.46 17.49
CA ALA A 124 9.79 -2.67 18.79
C ALA A 124 8.31 -2.27 18.74
N VAL A 125 7.98 -1.16 18.06
CA VAL A 125 6.60 -0.68 17.89
C VAL A 125 5.83 -1.60 16.94
N CYS A 126 6.42 -2.02 15.83
CA CYS A 126 5.81 -2.95 14.90
C CYS A 126 5.47 -4.28 15.58
N LYS A 127 6.42 -4.87 16.33
CA LYS A 127 6.22 -6.11 17.10
C LYS A 127 5.12 -5.97 18.15
N ALA A 128 5.10 -4.85 18.90
CA ALA A 128 4.05 -4.59 19.89
C ALA A 128 2.66 -4.55 19.27
N ARG A 129 2.51 -3.87 18.11
CA ARG A 129 1.25 -3.81 17.35
C ARG A 129 0.84 -5.17 16.82
N LEU A 130 1.78 -5.98 16.34
CA LEU A 130 1.49 -7.34 15.87
C LEU A 130 0.98 -8.24 17.00
N ARG A 131 1.62 -8.21 18.17
CA ARG A 131 1.14 -8.98 19.34
C ARG A 131 -0.27 -8.55 19.75
N ALA A 132 -0.57 -7.25 19.81
CA ALA A 132 -1.90 -6.75 20.12
C ALA A 132 -2.94 -7.21 19.08
N ARG A 133 -2.62 -7.14 17.78
CA ARG A 133 -3.47 -7.60 16.68
C ARG A 133 -3.73 -9.11 16.75
N ASN A 134 -2.69 -9.91 17.01
CA ASN A 134 -2.83 -11.36 17.16
C ASN A 134 -3.74 -11.73 18.35
N ALA A 135 -3.60 -11.00 19.47
CA ALA A 135 -4.45 -11.20 20.66
C ALA A 135 -5.91 -10.84 20.39
N ALA A 136 -6.19 -9.85 19.52
CA ALA A 136 -7.55 -9.47 19.13
C ALA A 136 -8.19 -10.46 18.14
N GLY A 137 -7.42 -11.31 17.46
CA GLY A 137 -7.94 -12.30 16.48
C GLY A 137 -8.51 -11.68 15.20
N GLU A 138 -8.22 -10.41 14.93
CA GLU A 138 -8.85 -9.63 13.85
C GLU A 138 -8.20 -9.85 12.47
N HIS A 139 -7.12 -10.63 12.40
CA HIS A 139 -6.40 -10.83 11.13
C HIS A 139 -6.27 -12.32 10.79
N PRO A 140 -6.47 -12.71 9.53
CA PRO A 140 -6.40 -14.11 9.10
C PRO A 140 -5.00 -14.73 9.25
N PHE A 141 -3.95 -13.90 9.26
CA PHE A 141 -2.57 -14.33 9.42
C PHE A 141 -2.02 -13.81 10.76
N GLN A 142 -1.66 -14.73 11.65
CA GLN A 142 -0.91 -14.41 12.86
C GLN A 142 0.58 -14.43 12.54
N THR A 143 1.32 -13.47 13.08
CA THR A 143 2.76 -13.35 12.85
C THR A 143 3.47 -13.30 14.19
N SER A 144 4.31 -14.28 14.46
CA SER A 144 5.20 -14.32 15.62
C SER A 144 6.37 -13.34 15.46
N ASP A 145 7.10 -13.07 16.56
CA ASP A 145 8.30 -12.24 16.50
C ASP A 145 9.40 -12.86 15.62
N ALA A 146 9.53 -14.19 15.59
CA ALA A 146 10.50 -14.88 14.73
C ALA A 146 10.15 -14.73 13.26
N GLU A 147 8.86 -14.87 12.90
CA GLU A 147 8.39 -14.65 11.54
C GLU A 147 8.53 -13.17 11.14
N TYR A 148 8.29 -12.24 12.07
CA TYR A 148 8.56 -10.82 11.85
C TYR A 148 10.02 -10.60 11.44
N ASP A 149 10.98 -11.16 12.20
CA ASP A 149 12.41 -11.00 11.94
C ASP A 149 12.79 -11.62 10.59
N ALA A 150 12.26 -12.79 10.26
CA ALA A 150 12.50 -13.45 8.99
C ALA A 150 11.95 -12.66 7.78
N ILE A 151 10.74 -12.10 7.90
CA ILE A 151 10.13 -11.27 6.83
C ILE A 151 10.88 -9.94 6.71
N THR A 152 11.23 -9.32 7.83
CA THR A 152 11.90 -8.01 7.86
C THR A 152 13.34 -8.08 7.34
N ALA A 153 13.99 -9.24 7.37
CA ALA A 153 15.30 -9.45 6.77
C ALA A 153 15.34 -9.14 5.25
N TYR A 154 14.21 -9.21 4.57
CA TYR A 154 14.07 -8.86 3.15
C TYR A 154 13.67 -7.40 2.91
N PHE A 155 13.45 -6.64 3.96
CA PHE A 155 13.09 -5.22 3.84
C PHE A 155 14.30 -4.41 3.35
N VAL A 156 14.08 -3.64 2.31
CA VAL A 156 15.06 -2.68 1.78
C VAL A 156 14.43 -1.30 1.83
N GLU A 157 15.05 -0.39 2.59
CA GLU A 157 14.61 1.01 2.65
C GLU A 157 14.57 1.62 1.24
N PRO A 158 13.51 2.39 0.91
CA PRO A 158 13.42 3.04 -0.38
C PRO A 158 14.45 4.17 -0.49
N ASP A 159 15.02 4.31 -1.67
CA ASP A 159 16.07 5.27 -2.00
C ASP A 159 15.62 6.21 -3.14
N GLU A 160 16.01 7.48 -3.09
CA GLU A 160 15.66 8.48 -4.09
C GLU A 160 16.13 8.12 -5.51
N SER A 161 17.23 7.36 -5.61
CA SER A 161 17.76 6.89 -6.90
C SER A 161 16.82 5.93 -7.64
N GLU A 162 15.80 5.38 -6.95
CA GLU A 162 14.81 4.49 -7.56
C GLU A 162 13.79 5.25 -8.44
N GLY A 163 13.84 6.59 -8.46
CA GLY A 163 12.97 7.45 -9.27
C GLY A 163 11.51 7.44 -8.82
N LEU A 164 11.26 7.16 -7.54
CA LEU A 164 9.94 7.25 -6.89
C LEU A 164 9.83 8.53 -6.07
N ARG A 165 8.66 9.16 -6.09
CA ARG A 165 8.38 10.27 -5.19
C ARG A 165 8.08 9.73 -3.79
N ILE A 166 9.06 9.80 -2.89
CA ILE A 166 8.97 9.26 -1.53
C ILE A 166 8.36 10.30 -0.60
N VAL A 167 7.35 9.87 0.18
CA VAL A 167 6.76 10.61 1.29
C VAL A 167 7.05 9.81 2.57
N ARG A 168 8.04 10.26 3.36
CA ARG A 168 8.44 9.59 4.60
C ARG A 168 7.48 9.98 5.74
N HIS A 169 6.94 8.97 6.41
CA HIS A 169 6.14 9.08 7.62
C HIS A 169 6.98 8.58 8.79
N ALA A 170 7.73 9.49 9.42
CA ALA A 170 8.56 9.16 10.56
C ALA A 170 7.70 8.87 11.80
N TRP A 171 8.11 7.87 12.59
CA TRP A 171 7.50 7.58 13.88
C TRP A 171 7.82 8.70 14.88
N GLN A 172 6.81 9.13 15.65
CA GLN A 172 6.96 10.08 16.75
C GLN A 172 6.50 9.42 18.05
N GLU A 173 7.37 9.39 19.06
CA GLU A 173 7.00 8.91 20.40
C GLU A 173 5.92 9.81 21.00
N GLY A 174 4.83 9.21 21.48
CA GLY A 174 3.71 9.94 22.11
C GLY A 174 2.73 10.59 21.15
N GLY A 175 2.98 10.56 19.84
CA GLY A 175 2.02 10.94 18.82
C GLY A 175 1.08 9.79 18.49
N GLN A 176 -0.23 10.04 18.51
CA GLN A 176 -1.14 9.25 17.69
C GLN A 176 -0.54 9.23 16.28
N ASP A 177 -0.47 8.05 15.65
CA ASP A 177 0.17 7.81 14.35
C ASP A 177 0.27 9.08 13.48
N ALA A 178 1.50 9.48 13.09
CA ALA A 178 1.68 10.62 12.16
C ALA A 178 0.91 10.38 10.83
N ALA A 179 0.52 9.14 10.56
CA ALA A 179 -0.52 8.78 9.62
C ALA A 179 -1.91 9.32 10.02
N ALA A 180 -2.15 9.82 11.25
CA ALA A 180 -3.45 10.31 11.71
C ALA A 180 -3.63 11.83 11.63
N GLY A 181 -2.56 12.60 11.60
CA GLY A 181 -2.65 14.04 11.66
C GLY A 181 -1.85 14.74 10.57
N GLY A 182 -2.44 15.07 9.46
CA GLY A 182 -1.76 15.88 8.46
C GLY A 182 -2.40 15.80 7.09
N LEU A 183 -3.61 16.31 6.99
CA LEU A 183 -4.24 16.71 5.75
C LEU A 183 -5.15 17.90 6.06
N LEU A 184 -4.56 19.08 6.11
CA LEU A 184 -5.23 20.32 5.78
C LEU A 184 -4.83 20.69 4.36
#